data_ea4d35e3e142a52da15134fcf7a7118d
#
_entry.id   ea4d35e3e142a52da15134fcf7a7118d
#
_cell.length_a   1.000
_cell.length_b   1.000
_cell.length_c   1.000
_cell.angle_alpha   90.00
_cell.angle_beta   90.00
_cell.angle_gamma   90.00
#
_symmetry.space_group_name_H-M   'P 1'
#
loop_
_entity.id
_entity.type
_entity.pdbx_description
1 polymer ?
#
loop_
_entity_poly.entity_id
_entity_poly.type
_entity_poly.pdbx_seq_one_letter_code
_entity_poly.pdbx_strand_id
1 'polypeptide(L)'
;RILQFSLALFVSCDKILSKTERYDNTMRKTALPTDRLSETARQKLSRFEAWLLRNGKSYQTIRSYLYTARHFLSLYPEVTHDNLMLYKCYLIDRYKPNTVNLRIRAMNCFMEFLELPDSRVLMVRLQQKPFLENVISQADYEYLKKCLLRDGKPTYYFAVRIMAATGVRISELLQIRVEDMIRGQMDLYSKGDKIRRIYFPQNVQETCLLWLQNEKRTSGSLFLNRFGNPITTNGIRDQLKVFALRYNLDPSVVHPHAFRHL
;
A
#
# COMPACT_ATOMS: atom_id res chain seq x y z
N ARG A 1 -14.62 -11.57 -42.07
CA ARG A 1 -15.02 -10.32 -41.38
C ARG A 1 -14.46 -10.23 -39.93
N ILE A 2 -14.20 -11.33 -39.24
CA ILE A 2 -13.66 -11.36 -37.84
C ILE A 2 -12.17 -11.02 -37.81
N LEU A 3 -11.39 -11.35 -38.82
CA LEU A 3 -9.95 -11.05 -38.90
C LEU A 3 -9.64 -9.56 -39.18
N GLN A 4 -10.54 -8.80 -39.81
CA GLN A 4 -10.36 -7.37 -40.05
C GLN A 4 -10.57 -6.50 -38.79
N PHE A 5 -11.41 -6.92 -37.84
CA PHE A 5 -11.61 -6.21 -36.59
C PHE A 5 -10.41 -6.36 -35.61
N SER A 6 -9.74 -7.51 -35.64
CA SER A 6 -8.53 -7.74 -34.80
C SER A 6 -7.34 -6.89 -35.25
N LEU A 7 -7.17 -6.69 -36.58
CA LEU A 7 -6.09 -5.84 -37.10
C LEU A 7 -6.33 -4.35 -36.85
N ALA A 8 -7.57 -3.88 -36.86
CA ALA A 8 -7.91 -2.48 -36.62
C ALA A 8 -7.65 -2.08 -35.15
N LEU A 9 -7.86 -3.00 -34.19
CA LEU A 9 -7.53 -2.80 -32.79
C LEU A 9 -5.99 -2.79 -32.54
N PHE A 10 -5.25 -3.62 -33.26
CA PHE A 10 -3.78 -3.66 -33.17
C PHE A 10 -3.14 -2.39 -33.76
N VAL A 11 -3.64 -1.91 -34.91
CA VAL A 11 -3.17 -0.68 -35.57
C VAL A 11 -3.54 0.58 -34.76
N SER A 12 -4.62 0.55 -33.97
CA SER A 12 -4.97 1.64 -33.04
C SER A 12 -4.04 1.70 -31.83
N CYS A 13 -3.57 0.54 -31.33
CA CYS A 13 -2.56 0.51 -30.26
C CYS A 13 -1.21 1.05 -30.73
N ASP A 14 -0.76 0.71 -31.94
CA ASP A 14 0.56 1.16 -32.46
C ASP A 14 0.59 2.67 -32.75
N LYS A 15 -0.52 3.29 -33.12
CA LYS A 15 -0.60 4.74 -33.31
C LYS A 15 -0.60 5.56 -31.99
N ILE A 16 -0.89 4.90 -30.86
CA ILE A 16 -0.81 5.52 -29.52
C ILE A 16 0.62 5.46 -28.96
N LEU A 17 1.44 4.51 -29.44
CA LEU A 17 2.82 4.31 -28.96
C LEU A 17 3.84 5.35 -29.44
N SER A 18 3.48 6.29 -30.32
CA SER A 18 4.42 7.28 -30.88
C SER A 18 4.47 8.63 -30.15
N LYS A 19 3.73 8.80 -29.04
CA LYS A 19 3.80 10.00 -28.19
C LYS A 19 4.36 9.65 -26.81
N THR A 20 5.68 9.47 -26.75
CA THR A 20 6.47 9.50 -25.50
C THR A 20 6.57 10.94 -24.99
N GLU A 21 5.53 11.45 -24.38
CA GLU A 21 5.64 12.57 -23.45
C GLU A 21 5.92 12.02 -22.05
N ARG A 22 7.04 12.45 -21.47
CA ARG A 22 7.44 12.15 -20.10
C ARG A 22 6.34 12.66 -19.16
N TYR A 23 5.51 11.74 -18.66
CA TYR A 23 4.53 12.08 -17.64
C TYR A 23 5.22 12.33 -16.31
N ASP A 24 5.18 13.57 -15.89
CA ASP A 24 5.61 14.07 -14.59
C ASP A 24 4.89 13.33 -13.46
N ASN A 25 5.64 12.94 -12.44
CA ASN A 25 5.22 12.15 -11.27
C ASN A 25 4.25 12.92 -10.33
N THR A 26 3.80 14.11 -10.71
CA THR A 26 2.92 15.00 -9.92
C THR A 26 1.43 14.67 -10.04
N MET A 27 1.01 13.83 -11.01
CA MET A 27 -0.41 13.47 -11.19
C MET A 27 -0.99 12.46 -10.19
N ARG A 28 -0.31 12.16 -9.09
CA ARG A 28 -0.79 11.18 -8.08
C ARG A 28 -1.92 11.67 -7.17
N LYS A 29 -2.41 12.90 -7.30
CA LYS A 29 -3.39 13.49 -6.35
C LYS A 29 -4.57 14.24 -6.98
N THR A 30 -4.86 14.09 -8.24
CA THR A 30 -6.14 14.58 -8.75
C THR A 30 -7.25 13.69 -8.17
N ALA A 31 -8.01 14.25 -7.24
CA ALA A 31 -9.28 13.68 -6.82
C ALA A 31 -10.09 13.39 -8.10
N LEU A 32 -10.60 12.15 -8.21
CA LEU A 32 -11.50 11.81 -9.32
C LEU A 32 -12.63 12.83 -9.32
N PRO A 33 -12.98 13.42 -10.48
CA PRO A 33 -14.13 14.30 -10.57
C PRO A 33 -15.38 13.53 -10.13
N THR A 34 -15.81 13.71 -8.90
CA THR A 34 -17.03 13.10 -8.36
C THR A 34 -18.28 13.58 -9.09
N ASP A 35 -18.19 14.75 -9.74
CA ASP A 35 -19.31 15.43 -10.40
C ASP A 35 -19.73 14.82 -11.76
N ARG A 36 -18.96 13.86 -12.27
CA ARG A 36 -19.24 13.24 -13.60
C ARG A 36 -20.01 11.92 -13.55
N LEU A 37 -20.34 11.42 -12.35
CA LEU A 37 -21.05 10.15 -12.22
C LEU A 37 -22.57 10.38 -12.33
N SER A 38 -23.23 9.59 -13.19
CA SER A 38 -24.68 9.54 -13.25
C SER A 38 -25.25 9.01 -11.93
N GLU A 39 -26.51 9.33 -11.64
CA GLU A 39 -27.19 8.81 -10.47
C GLU A 39 -27.25 7.27 -10.46
N THR A 40 -27.47 6.68 -11.62
CA THR A 40 -27.42 5.23 -11.79
C THR A 40 -26.06 4.63 -11.47
N ALA A 41 -24.95 5.30 -11.81
CA ALA A 41 -23.62 4.85 -11.46
C ALA A 41 -23.36 4.94 -9.95
N ARG A 42 -23.86 5.98 -9.28
CA ARG A 42 -23.76 6.12 -7.82
C ARG A 42 -24.53 5.01 -7.10
N GLN A 43 -25.73 4.71 -7.53
CA GLN A 43 -26.54 3.61 -6.98
C GLN A 43 -25.86 2.25 -7.18
N LYS A 44 -25.28 1.98 -8.38
CA LYS A 44 -24.48 0.76 -8.62
C LYS A 44 -23.31 0.64 -7.66
N LEU A 45 -22.57 1.74 -7.42
CA LEU A 45 -21.44 1.74 -6.50
C LEU A 45 -21.87 1.49 -5.04
N SER A 46 -22.94 2.09 -4.58
CA SER A 46 -23.48 1.85 -3.24
C SER A 46 -23.93 0.39 -3.04
N ARG A 47 -24.59 -0.19 -4.03
CA ARG A 47 -24.97 -1.61 -4.01
C ARG A 47 -23.74 -2.53 -4.04
N PHE A 48 -22.72 -2.18 -4.80
CA PHE A 48 -21.45 -2.91 -4.86
C PHE A 48 -20.72 -2.86 -3.50
N GLU A 49 -20.69 -1.71 -2.84
CA GLU A 49 -20.11 -1.58 -1.50
C GLU A 49 -20.81 -2.52 -0.50
N ALA A 50 -22.13 -2.51 -0.46
CA ALA A 50 -22.91 -3.39 0.39
C ALA A 50 -22.68 -4.88 0.07
N TRP A 51 -22.51 -5.22 -1.21
CA TRP A 51 -22.19 -6.57 -1.65
C TRP A 51 -20.80 -7.00 -1.20
N LEU A 52 -19.78 -6.13 -1.32
CA LEU A 52 -18.41 -6.38 -0.85
C LEU A 52 -18.35 -6.60 0.66
N LEU A 53 -19.10 -5.82 1.43
CA LEU A 53 -19.25 -5.97 2.89
C LEU A 53 -19.83 -7.33 3.26
N ARG A 54 -20.95 -7.72 2.62
CA ARG A 54 -21.58 -9.03 2.82
C ARG A 54 -20.67 -10.20 2.47
N ASN A 55 -19.78 -10.02 1.48
CA ASN A 55 -18.78 -11.02 1.10
C ASN A 55 -17.49 -10.95 1.94
N GLY A 56 -17.51 -10.30 3.11
CA GLY A 56 -16.41 -10.30 4.07
C GLY A 56 -15.12 -9.66 3.57
N LYS A 57 -15.19 -8.75 2.59
CA LYS A 57 -13.98 -8.06 2.09
C LYS A 57 -13.49 -7.06 3.14
N SER A 58 -12.16 -6.96 3.30
CA SER A 58 -11.57 -5.99 4.21
C SER A 58 -11.83 -4.55 3.75
N TYR A 59 -11.89 -3.61 4.70
CA TYR A 59 -12.11 -2.19 4.43
C TYR A 59 -11.16 -1.63 3.35
N GLN A 60 -9.87 -2.00 3.39
CA GLN A 60 -8.90 -1.55 2.38
C GLN A 60 -9.19 -2.12 0.99
N THR A 61 -9.66 -3.38 0.92
CA THR A 61 -10.09 -4.00 -0.34
C THR A 61 -11.31 -3.27 -0.89
N ILE A 62 -12.30 -3.00 -0.05
CA ILE A 62 -13.52 -2.27 -0.42
C ILE A 62 -13.16 -0.89 -0.98
N ARG A 63 -12.36 -0.10 -0.27
CA ARG A 63 -11.89 1.22 -0.76
C ARG A 63 -11.21 1.14 -2.12
N SER A 64 -10.31 0.17 -2.30
CA SER A 64 -9.55 -0.01 -3.53
C SER A 64 -10.46 -0.41 -4.69
N TYR A 65 -11.44 -1.29 -4.45
CA TYR A 65 -12.35 -1.79 -5.46
C TYR A 65 -13.37 -0.72 -5.86
N LEU A 66 -13.95 -0.03 -4.89
CA LEU A 66 -14.83 1.11 -5.14
C LEU A 66 -14.13 2.24 -5.90
N TYR A 67 -12.88 2.56 -5.54
CA TYR A 67 -12.09 3.53 -6.27
C TYR A 67 -11.96 3.14 -7.74
N THR A 68 -11.66 1.86 -8.01
CA THR A 68 -11.47 1.36 -9.37
C THR A 68 -12.79 1.36 -10.16
N ALA A 69 -13.89 0.87 -9.58
CA ALA A 69 -15.19 0.86 -10.22
C ALA A 69 -15.69 2.29 -10.50
N ARG A 70 -15.49 3.22 -9.56
CA ARG A 70 -15.80 4.65 -9.76
C ARG A 70 -14.99 5.25 -10.90
N HIS A 71 -13.69 4.97 -10.94
CA HIS A 71 -12.82 5.47 -12.01
C HIS A 71 -13.23 4.92 -13.38
N PHE A 72 -13.57 3.63 -13.46
CA PHE A 72 -14.11 3.03 -14.69
C PHE A 72 -15.40 3.72 -15.13
N LEU A 73 -16.39 3.83 -14.24
CA LEU A 73 -17.70 4.44 -14.55
C LEU A 73 -17.62 5.93 -14.88
N SER A 74 -16.56 6.62 -14.44
CA SER A 74 -16.31 8.02 -14.84
C SER A 74 -15.81 8.17 -16.27
N LEU A 75 -15.22 7.12 -16.85
CA LEU A 75 -14.68 7.09 -18.20
C LEU A 75 -15.65 6.40 -19.18
N TYR A 76 -16.36 5.38 -18.70
CA TYR A 76 -17.24 4.52 -19.48
C TYR A 76 -18.57 4.35 -18.74
N PRO A 77 -19.64 5.04 -19.16
CA PRO A 77 -20.96 4.96 -18.51
C PRO A 77 -21.56 3.55 -18.54
N GLU A 78 -21.25 2.80 -19.60
CA GLU A 78 -21.75 1.43 -19.80
C GLU A 78 -20.68 0.38 -19.48
N VAL A 79 -21.15 -0.68 -18.84
CA VAL A 79 -20.32 -1.82 -18.46
C VAL A 79 -20.43 -2.90 -19.54
N THR A 80 -19.58 -2.80 -20.56
CA THR A 80 -19.48 -3.76 -21.64
C THR A 80 -18.08 -4.40 -21.67
N HIS A 81 -17.95 -5.55 -22.33
CA HIS A 81 -16.65 -6.19 -22.50
C HIS A 81 -15.67 -5.27 -23.24
N ASP A 82 -16.11 -4.58 -24.28
CA ASP A 82 -15.27 -3.67 -25.08
C ASP A 82 -14.76 -2.49 -24.23
N ASN A 83 -15.64 -1.87 -23.43
CA ASN A 83 -15.25 -0.81 -22.53
C ASN A 83 -14.25 -1.29 -21.45
N LEU A 84 -14.36 -2.54 -20.99
CA LEU A 84 -13.40 -3.14 -20.08
C LEU A 84 -12.04 -3.36 -20.76
N MET A 85 -12.03 -3.79 -22.01
CA MET A 85 -10.78 -3.95 -22.76
C MET A 85 -10.12 -2.60 -23.04
N LEU A 86 -10.89 -1.56 -23.41
CA LEU A 86 -10.39 -0.18 -23.54
C LEU A 86 -9.82 0.34 -22.23
N TYR A 87 -10.51 0.07 -21.10
CA TYR A 87 -10.02 0.44 -19.78
C TYR A 87 -8.73 -0.30 -19.42
N LYS A 88 -8.58 -1.57 -19.76
CA LYS A 88 -7.34 -2.32 -19.58
C LYS A 88 -6.19 -1.68 -20.36
N CYS A 89 -6.39 -1.33 -21.63
CA CYS A 89 -5.39 -0.62 -22.44
C CYS A 89 -5.00 0.70 -21.79
N TYR A 90 -5.98 1.50 -21.36
CA TYR A 90 -5.77 2.74 -20.62
C TYR A 90 -4.93 2.53 -19.36
N LEU A 91 -5.15 1.45 -18.60
CA LEU A 91 -4.38 1.13 -17.41
C LEU A 91 -2.94 0.73 -17.72
N ILE A 92 -2.73 -0.05 -18.77
CA ILE A 92 -1.40 -0.51 -19.20
C ILE A 92 -0.50 0.69 -19.56
N ASP A 93 -1.04 1.67 -20.25
CA ASP A 93 -0.30 2.87 -20.66
C ASP A 93 0.16 3.73 -19.47
N ARG A 94 -0.60 3.73 -18.36
CA ARG A 94 -0.43 4.71 -17.27
C ARG A 94 0.08 4.15 -15.96
N TYR A 95 0.02 2.84 -15.77
CA TYR A 95 0.30 2.24 -14.47
C TYR A 95 1.26 1.05 -14.56
N LYS A 96 2.01 0.83 -13.48
CA LYS A 96 2.86 -0.37 -13.34
C LYS A 96 2.00 -1.63 -13.38
N PRO A 97 2.50 -2.77 -13.92
CA PRO A 97 1.74 -4.01 -14.09
C PRO A 97 1.03 -4.51 -12.83
N ASN A 98 1.63 -4.37 -11.66
CA ASN A 98 0.98 -4.72 -10.37
C ASN A 98 -0.27 -3.87 -10.10
N THR A 99 -0.23 -2.57 -10.41
CA THR A 99 -1.39 -1.67 -10.27
C THR A 99 -2.47 -2.01 -11.28
N VAL A 100 -2.08 -2.32 -12.53
CA VAL A 100 -3.00 -2.80 -13.58
C VAL A 100 -3.74 -4.04 -13.10
N ASN A 101 -3.02 -5.04 -12.62
CA ASN A 101 -3.62 -6.29 -12.14
C ASN A 101 -4.51 -6.10 -10.91
N LEU A 102 -4.15 -5.19 -10.00
CA LEU A 102 -5.02 -4.84 -8.86
C LEU A 102 -6.35 -4.27 -9.36
N ARG A 103 -6.32 -3.35 -10.32
CA ARG A 103 -7.53 -2.75 -10.89
C ARG A 103 -8.34 -3.74 -11.73
N ILE A 104 -7.70 -4.62 -12.50
CA ILE A 104 -8.40 -5.69 -13.22
C ILE A 104 -9.11 -6.64 -12.24
N ARG A 105 -8.48 -7.03 -11.12
CA ARG A 105 -9.14 -7.83 -10.08
C ARG A 105 -10.38 -7.13 -9.53
N ALA A 106 -10.29 -5.83 -9.27
CA ALA A 106 -11.42 -5.04 -8.80
C ALA A 106 -12.56 -5.01 -9.82
N MET A 107 -12.23 -4.84 -11.11
CA MET A 107 -13.23 -4.86 -12.19
C MET A 107 -13.85 -6.25 -12.37
N ASN A 108 -13.06 -7.33 -12.34
CA ASN A 108 -13.61 -8.68 -12.40
C ASN A 108 -14.56 -8.98 -11.23
N CYS A 109 -14.25 -8.47 -10.03
CA CYS A 109 -15.14 -8.56 -8.88
C CYS A 109 -16.41 -7.71 -9.08
N PHE A 110 -16.31 -6.57 -9.75
CA PHE A 110 -17.47 -5.76 -10.11
C PHE A 110 -18.36 -6.43 -11.18
N MET A 111 -17.74 -7.14 -12.14
CA MET A 111 -18.50 -7.96 -13.11
C MET A 111 -19.23 -9.13 -12.43
N GLU A 112 -18.60 -9.78 -11.46
CA GLU A 112 -19.23 -10.83 -10.67
C GLU A 112 -20.46 -10.29 -9.91
N PHE A 113 -20.34 -9.10 -9.30
CA PHE A 113 -21.47 -8.42 -8.66
C PHE A 113 -22.60 -8.08 -9.64
N LEU A 114 -22.28 -7.74 -10.89
CA LEU A 114 -23.27 -7.42 -11.93
C LEU A 114 -23.82 -8.67 -12.65
N GLU A 115 -23.42 -9.87 -12.23
CA GLU A 115 -23.80 -11.15 -12.83
C GLU A 115 -23.37 -11.26 -14.31
N LEU A 116 -22.23 -10.69 -14.67
CA LEU A 116 -21.61 -10.70 -15.99
C LEU A 116 -20.29 -11.49 -16.02
N PRO A 117 -20.25 -12.79 -15.65
CA PRO A 117 -19.02 -13.55 -15.50
C PRO A 117 -18.25 -13.71 -16.81
N ASP A 118 -18.92 -13.75 -17.94
CA ASP A 118 -18.30 -13.90 -19.28
C ASP A 118 -17.52 -12.65 -19.71
N SER A 119 -17.72 -11.52 -19.01
CA SER A 119 -17.01 -10.26 -19.27
C SER A 119 -15.68 -10.15 -18.53
N ARG A 120 -15.18 -11.22 -17.90
CA ARG A 120 -13.90 -11.19 -17.17
C ARG A 120 -12.72 -10.89 -18.09
N VAL A 121 -11.84 -10.04 -17.59
CA VAL A 121 -10.62 -9.61 -18.28
C VAL A 121 -9.39 -10.30 -17.70
N LEU A 122 -8.54 -10.85 -18.57
CA LEU A 122 -7.30 -11.49 -18.15
C LEU A 122 -6.30 -10.47 -17.63
N MET A 123 -5.59 -10.85 -16.55
CA MET A 123 -4.52 -10.06 -15.97
C MET A 123 -3.30 -9.99 -16.92
N VAL A 124 -2.49 -8.94 -16.74
CA VAL A 124 -1.21 -8.80 -17.43
C VAL A 124 -0.19 -9.75 -16.80
N ARG A 125 0.62 -10.41 -17.62
CA ARG A 125 1.72 -11.23 -17.14
C ARG A 125 2.74 -10.37 -16.38
N LEU A 126 3.14 -10.83 -15.19
CA LEU A 126 4.16 -10.19 -14.38
C LEU A 126 5.48 -10.94 -14.58
N GLN A 127 6.53 -10.24 -14.97
CA GLN A 127 7.88 -10.76 -14.82
C GLN A 127 8.24 -10.73 -13.33
N GLN A 128 8.45 -11.89 -12.74
CA GLN A 128 8.98 -11.98 -11.38
C GLN A 128 10.48 -11.68 -11.44
N LYS A 129 10.92 -10.66 -10.71
CA LYS A 129 12.34 -10.41 -10.51
C LYS A 129 12.88 -11.43 -9.50
N PRO A 130 13.96 -12.16 -9.81
CA PRO A 130 14.48 -13.23 -8.96
C PRO A 130 15.20 -12.71 -7.69
N PHE A 131 15.31 -11.39 -7.51
CA PHE A 131 15.99 -10.77 -6.38
C PHE A 131 15.16 -9.64 -5.78
N LEU A 132 15.36 -9.44 -4.48
CA LEU A 132 14.74 -8.33 -3.75
C LEU A 132 15.44 -7.03 -4.14
N GLU A 133 14.67 -6.11 -4.71
CA GLU A 133 15.13 -4.72 -4.94
C GLU A 133 14.80 -3.87 -3.70
N ASN A 134 15.57 -2.82 -3.51
CA ASN A 134 15.36 -1.83 -2.45
C ASN A 134 15.49 -2.42 -1.02
N VAL A 135 16.48 -3.28 -0.82
CA VAL A 135 16.90 -3.74 0.50
C VAL A 135 17.95 -2.77 1.02
N ILE A 136 17.78 -2.31 2.25
CA ILE A 136 18.78 -1.47 2.92
C ILE A 136 20.00 -2.33 3.27
N SER A 137 21.21 -1.81 3.06
CA SER A 137 22.43 -2.48 3.48
C SER A 137 22.58 -2.46 5.02
N GLN A 138 23.30 -3.44 5.57
CA GLN A 138 23.61 -3.44 7.01
C GLN A 138 24.36 -2.15 7.44
N ALA A 139 25.25 -1.66 6.59
CA ALA A 139 26.01 -0.43 6.84
C ALA A 139 25.09 0.80 6.91
N ASP A 140 24.18 0.95 5.95
CA ASP A 140 23.23 2.06 5.92
C ASP A 140 22.24 1.98 7.09
N TYR A 141 21.81 0.78 7.47
CA TYR A 141 20.96 0.56 8.62
C TYR A 141 21.64 0.98 9.93
N GLU A 142 22.91 0.58 10.15
CA GLU A 142 23.68 0.99 11.33
C GLU A 142 23.92 2.51 11.34
N TYR A 143 24.22 3.09 10.19
CA TYR A 143 24.42 4.52 10.04
C TYR A 143 23.11 5.30 10.35
N LEU A 144 21.97 4.86 9.79
CA LEU A 144 20.66 5.44 10.07
C LEU A 144 20.36 5.46 11.58
N LYS A 145 20.59 4.34 12.27
CA LYS A 145 20.38 4.24 13.73
C LYS A 145 21.24 5.23 14.51
N LYS A 146 22.53 5.34 14.17
CA LYS A 146 23.45 6.30 14.80
C LYS A 146 22.98 7.75 14.60
N CYS A 147 22.56 8.09 13.39
CA CYS A 147 22.05 9.43 13.07
C CYS A 147 20.75 9.75 13.82
N LEU A 148 19.82 8.79 13.91
CA LEU A 148 18.57 8.97 14.63
C LEU A 148 18.78 9.21 16.14
N LEU A 149 19.73 8.48 16.74
CA LEU A 149 20.10 8.70 18.16
C LEU A 149 20.78 10.05 18.36
N ARG A 150 21.77 10.39 17.53
CA ARG A 150 22.49 11.67 17.59
C ARG A 150 21.54 12.87 17.50
N ASP A 151 20.52 12.78 16.63
CA ASP A 151 19.56 13.86 16.41
C ASP A 151 18.38 13.83 17.37
N GLY A 152 18.41 13.01 18.43
CA GLY A 152 17.37 12.91 19.44
C GLY A 152 16.02 12.46 18.88
N LYS A 153 16.03 11.42 18.02
CA LYS A 153 14.82 10.82 17.40
C LYS A 153 14.55 9.39 17.89
N PRO A 154 14.42 9.16 19.21
CA PRO A 154 14.32 7.81 19.77
C PRO A 154 13.07 7.06 19.26
N THR A 155 11.96 7.73 19.06
CA THR A 155 10.73 7.12 18.51
C THR A 155 11.01 6.41 17.17
N TYR A 156 11.73 7.06 16.26
CA TYR A 156 12.04 6.47 14.94
C TYR A 156 13.18 5.47 15.01
N TYR A 157 14.15 5.67 15.93
CA TYR A 157 15.19 4.69 16.22
C TYR A 157 14.59 3.34 16.65
N PHE A 158 13.67 3.35 17.65
CA PHE A 158 13.01 2.14 18.10
C PHE A 158 12.06 1.55 17.05
N ALA A 159 11.37 2.39 16.27
CA ALA A 159 10.54 1.92 15.17
C ALA A 159 11.33 1.10 14.14
N VAL A 160 12.47 1.64 13.66
CA VAL A 160 13.36 0.98 12.73
C VAL A 160 13.96 -0.30 13.34
N ARG A 161 14.43 -0.22 14.58
CA ARG A 161 15.07 -1.33 15.28
C ARG A 161 14.12 -2.49 15.55
N ILE A 162 12.89 -2.22 15.98
CA ILE A 162 11.88 -3.25 16.23
C ILE A 162 11.46 -3.90 14.92
N MET A 163 11.25 -3.14 13.83
CA MET A 163 10.91 -3.71 12.52
C MET A 163 11.99 -4.67 12.02
N ALA A 164 13.26 -4.29 12.14
CA ALA A 164 14.38 -5.14 11.74
C ALA A 164 14.51 -6.40 12.62
N ALA A 165 14.39 -6.24 13.93
CA ALA A 165 14.59 -7.34 14.87
C ALA A 165 13.44 -8.37 14.89
N THR A 166 12.22 -7.97 14.55
CA THR A 166 11.02 -8.81 14.71
C THR A 166 10.29 -9.12 13.40
N GLY A 167 10.64 -8.43 12.33
CA GLY A 167 9.96 -8.55 11.04
C GLY A 167 8.49 -8.09 11.04
N VAL A 168 8.03 -7.32 12.02
CA VAL A 168 6.65 -6.80 12.07
C VAL A 168 6.35 -5.85 10.91
N ARG A 169 5.10 -5.84 10.45
CA ARG A 169 4.64 -4.84 9.48
C ARG A 169 4.43 -3.49 10.16
N ILE A 170 4.53 -2.41 9.42
CA ILE A 170 4.30 -1.06 9.97
C ILE A 170 2.93 -0.91 10.66
N SER A 171 1.88 -1.56 10.15
CA SER A 171 0.55 -1.55 10.79
C SER A 171 0.51 -2.36 12.09
N GLU A 172 1.36 -3.38 12.20
CA GLU A 172 1.54 -4.20 13.41
C GLU A 172 2.43 -3.46 14.42
N LEU A 173 3.50 -2.81 13.95
CA LEU A 173 4.37 -1.97 14.77
C LEU A 173 3.59 -0.91 15.56
N LEU A 174 2.62 -0.27 14.92
CA LEU A 174 1.82 0.80 15.53
C LEU A 174 0.77 0.30 16.53
N GLN A 175 0.56 -1.02 16.62
CA GLN A 175 -0.27 -1.64 17.64
C GLN A 175 0.50 -1.94 18.92
N ILE A 176 1.84 -1.91 18.88
CA ILE A 176 2.68 -2.17 20.05
C ILE A 176 2.41 -1.12 21.14
N ARG A 177 2.17 -1.61 22.32
CA ARG A 177 1.96 -0.81 23.51
C ARG A 177 3.17 -0.88 24.45
N VAL A 178 3.27 0.06 25.37
CA VAL A 178 4.29 0.04 26.41
C VAL A 178 4.22 -1.24 27.23
N GLU A 179 3.00 -1.70 27.51
CA GLU A 179 2.73 -2.93 28.27
C GLU A 179 3.25 -4.19 27.55
N ASP A 180 3.28 -4.20 26.19
CA ASP A 180 3.85 -5.29 25.42
C ASP A 180 5.37 -5.32 25.54
N MET A 181 6.00 -4.14 25.53
CA MET A 181 7.45 -4.04 25.76
C MET A 181 7.84 -4.51 27.16
N ILE A 182 7.03 -4.20 28.19
CA ILE A 182 7.25 -4.69 29.56
C ILE A 182 7.17 -6.22 29.61
N ARG A 183 6.18 -6.81 28.93
CA ARG A 183 6.01 -8.28 28.86
C ARG A 183 7.05 -8.98 27.97
N GLY A 184 7.76 -8.25 27.12
CA GLY A 184 8.70 -8.80 26.14
C GLY A 184 8.04 -9.49 24.94
N GLN A 185 6.72 -9.40 24.80
CA GLN A 185 5.94 -10.04 23.72
C GLN A 185 4.62 -9.36 23.45
N MET A 186 4.10 -9.55 22.21
CA MET A 186 2.73 -9.18 21.86
C MET A 186 2.07 -10.25 21.00
N ASP A 187 0.75 -10.37 21.11
CA ASP A 187 -0.06 -11.24 20.24
C ASP A 187 -0.73 -10.41 19.14
N LEU A 188 -0.49 -10.83 17.89
CA LEU A 188 -1.09 -10.22 16.70
C LEU A 188 -2.21 -11.11 16.16
N TYR A 189 -3.37 -10.52 16.01
CA TYR A 189 -4.51 -11.17 15.38
C TYR A 189 -4.48 -10.94 13.89
N SER A 190 -4.33 -12.03 13.11
CA SER A 190 -4.31 -12.02 11.65
C SER A 190 -5.68 -12.43 11.09
N LYS A 191 -5.89 -12.15 9.78
CA LYS A 191 -7.10 -12.55 9.06
C LYS A 191 -7.32 -14.06 9.17
N GLY A 192 -8.54 -14.49 9.61
CA GLY A 192 -8.91 -15.91 9.80
C GLY A 192 -8.51 -16.46 11.17
N ASP A 193 -8.61 -15.64 12.22
CA ASP A 193 -8.36 -15.97 13.64
C ASP A 193 -6.98 -16.60 13.95
N LYS A 194 -6.02 -16.38 13.05
CA LYS A 194 -4.65 -16.81 13.30
C LYS A 194 -3.96 -15.83 14.25
N ILE A 195 -3.54 -16.33 15.40
CA ILE A 195 -2.73 -15.58 16.36
C ILE A 195 -1.26 -15.83 16.02
N ARG A 196 -0.49 -14.74 15.90
CA ARG A 196 0.96 -14.78 15.80
C ARG A 196 1.56 -14.04 16.97
N ARG A 197 2.36 -14.73 17.78
CA ARG A 197 3.12 -14.11 18.87
C ARG A 197 4.44 -13.55 18.36
N ILE A 198 4.73 -12.33 18.73
CA ILE A 198 6.00 -11.63 18.47
C ILE A 198 6.74 -11.52 19.79
N TYR A 199 8.00 -11.96 19.79
CA TYR A 199 8.92 -11.77 20.92
C TYR A 199 9.87 -10.61 20.62
N PHE A 200 10.09 -9.74 21.58
CA PHE A 200 11.08 -8.67 21.47
C PHE A 200 12.43 -9.18 21.97
N PRO A 201 13.52 -9.09 21.17
CA PRO A 201 14.84 -9.47 21.63
C PRO A 201 15.22 -8.65 22.87
N GLN A 202 15.86 -9.29 23.85
CA GLN A 202 16.16 -8.73 25.17
C GLN A 202 16.89 -7.37 25.07
N ASN A 203 17.89 -7.26 24.20
CA ASN A 203 18.64 -6.02 23.99
C ASN A 203 17.79 -4.87 23.40
N VAL A 204 16.72 -5.18 22.67
CA VAL A 204 15.76 -4.18 22.16
C VAL A 204 14.80 -3.78 23.26
N GLN A 205 14.31 -4.75 24.02
CA GLN A 205 13.41 -4.54 25.15
C GLN A 205 14.04 -3.66 26.21
N GLU A 206 15.21 -4.02 26.72
CA GLU A 206 15.91 -3.29 27.78
C GLU A 206 16.18 -1.83 27.41
N THR A 207 16.75 -1.61 26.20
CA THR A 207 17.04 -0.25 25.75
C THR A 207 15.77 0.57 25.51
N CYS A 208 14.68 -0.05 25.07
CA CYS A 208 13.40 0.61 24.91
C CYS A 208 12.76 0.97 26.25
N LEU A 209 12.86 0.10 27.25
CA LEU A 209 12.36 0.36 28.60
C LEU A 209 13.11 1.51 29.26
N LEU A 210 14.44 1.58 29.10
CA LEU A 210 15.23 2.73 29.57
C LEU A 210 14.78 4.05 28.93
N TRP A 211 14.51 4.04 27.60
CA TRP A 211 13.96 5.20 26.95
C TRP A 211 12.60 5.61 27.52
N LEU A 212 11.69 4.65 27.73
CA LEU A 212 10.36 4.89 28.30
C LEU A 212 10.42 5.44 29.71
N GLN A 213 11.36 4.97 30.53
CA GLN A 213 11.62 5.50 31.88
C GLN A 213 12.03 6.98 31.82
N ASN A 214 12.95 7.33 30.93
CA ASN A 214 13.39 8.72 30.75
C ASN A 214 12.24 9.62 30.29
N GLU A 215 11.32 9.10 29.45
CA GLU A 215 10.11 9.79 29.01
C GLU A 215 8.96 9.74 30.06
N LYS A 216 9.17 9.09 31.20
CA LYS A 216 8.16 8.85 32.26
C LYS A 216 6.89 8.19 31.75
N ARG A 217 7.03 7.25 30.83
CA ARG A 217 5.92 6.56 30.17
C ARG A 217 5.80 5.12 30.68
N THR A 218 4.64 4.79 31.23
CA THR A 218 4.34 3.48 31.84
C THR A 218 3.23 2.71 31.14
N SER A 219 2.49 3.34 30.22
CA SER A 219 1.35 2.72 29.53
C SER A 219 1.02 3.39 28.20
N GLY A 220 0.17 2.75 27.41
CA GLY A 220 -0.38 3.31 26.17
C GLY A 220 0.40 2.93 24.91
N SER A 221 0.12 3.58 23.78
CA SER A 221 0.78 3.31 22.50
C SER A 221 2.27 3.58 22.61
N LEU A 222 3.11 2.66 22.08
CA LEU A 222 4.56 2.82 22.15
C LEU A 222 5.05 4.02 21.34
N PHE A 223 4.47 4.25 20.15
CA PHE A 223 4.90 5.28 19.21
C PHE A 223 3.95 6.46 19.20
N LEU A 224 4.40 7.58 19.75
CA LEU A 224 3.65 8.84 19.79
C LEU A 224 4.32 9.89 18.90
N ASN A 225 3.52 10.77 18.34
CA ASN A 225 3.98 11.97 17.65
C ASN A 225 4.34 13.08 18.67
N ARG A 226 4.86 14.21 18.16
CA ARG A 226 5.24 15.38 19.00
C ARG A 226 4.08 15.99 19.81
N PHE A 227 2.85 15.62 19.51
CA PHE A 227 1.65 16.10 20.22
C PHE A 227 1.12 15.07 21.22
N GLY A 228 1.83 13.95 21.46
CA GLY A 228 1.38 12.88 22.34
C GLY A 228 0.34 11.93 21.77
N ASN A 229 -0.02 12.05 20.50
CA ASN A 229 -0.99 11.18 19.82
C ASN A 229 -0.27 10.00 19.13
N PRO A 230 -0.91 8.82 18.97
CA PRO A 230 -0.35 7.71 18.21
C PRO A 230 0.05 8.13 16.79
N ILE A 231 1.24 7.72 16.35
CA ILE A 231 1.73 7.99 15.00
C ILE A 231 0.93 7.15 14.00
N THR A 232 0.69 7.71 12.80
CA THR A 232 0.07 6.99 11.69
C THR A 232 1.12 6.27 10.82
N THR A 233 0.69 5.26 10.06
CA THR A 233 1.57 4.57 9.09
C THR A 233 2.19 5.53 8.07
N ASN A 234 1.43 6.52 7.61
CA ASN A 234 1.95 7.54 6.70
C ASN A 234 2.94 8.46 7.40
N GLY A 235 2.67 8.83 8.68
CA GLY A 235 3.58 9.65 9.47
C GLY A 235 4.97 9.02 9.61
N ILE A 236 5.07 7.70 9.88
CA ILE A 236 6.37 7.01 9.90
C ILE A 236 7.00 6.97 8.50
N ARG A 237 6.25 6.63 7.46
CA ARG A 237 6.81 6.54 6.09
C ARG A 237 7.35 7.87 5.60
N ASP A 238 6.60 8.93 5.79
CA ASP A 238 6.99 10.27 5.32
C ASP A 238 8.21 10.77 6.11
N GLN A 239 8.24 10.54 7.41
CA GLN A 239 9.37 10.94 8.24
C GLN A 239 10.64 10.13 7.94
N LEU A 240 10.54 8.83 7.64
CA LEU A 240 11.68 8.02 7.20
C LEU A 240 12.29 8.54 5.88
N LYS A 241 11.47 9.00 4.95
CA LYS A 241 11.95 9.66 3.72
C LYS A 241 12.70 10.95 4.01
N VAL A 242 12.19 11.76 4.95
CA VAL A 242 12.87 12.98 5.40
C VAL A 242 14.22 12.66 6.01
N PHE A 243 14.31 11.61 6.84
CA PHE A 243 15.58 11.18 7.43
C PHE A 243 16.53 10.61 6.39
N ALA A 244 16.05 9.84 5.41
CA ALA A 244 16.88 9.35 4.32
C ALA A 244 17.57 10.51 3.60
N LEU A 245 16.80 11.53 3.19
CA LEU A 245 17.34 12.72 2.53
C LEU A 245 18.31 13.49 3.45
N ARG A 246 17.96 13.69 4.72
CA ARG A 246 18.80 14.41 5.69
C ARG A 246 20.14 13.75 5.92
N TYR A 247 20.17 12.41 5.93
CA TYR A 247 21.37 11.62 6.21
C TYR A 247 22.07 11.13 4.94
N ASN A 248 21.69 11.66 3.78
CA ASN A 248 22.25 11.29 2.48
C ASN A 248 22.19 9.78 2.20
N LEU A 249 21.08 9.15 2.58
CA LEU A 249 20.74 7.77 2.27
C LEU A 249 19.73 7.73 1.12
N ASP A 250 19.72 6.63 0.35
CA ASP A 250 18.72 6.45 -0.70
C ASP A 250 17.30 6.26 -0.11
N PRO A 251 16.33 7.17 -0.40
CA PRO A 251 14.97 7.05 0.08
C PRO A 251 14.25 5.77 -0.41
N SER A 252 14.74 5.15 -1.48
CA SER A 252 14.15 3.91 -2.01
C SER A 252 14.41 2.69 -1.15
N VAL A 253 15.46 2.72 -0.30
CA VAL A 253 15.81 1.64 0.62
C VAL A 253 15.44 1.96 2.08
N VAL A 254 15.21 3.24 2.43
CA VAL A 254 14.84 3.65 3.80
C VAL A 254 13.31 3.66 3.94
N HIS A 255 12.73 2.50 4.04
CA HIS A 255 11.28 2.35 4.20
C HIS A 255 10.91 1.12 5.07
N PRO A 256 9.71 1.10 5.69
CA PRO A 256 9.34 0.05 6.65
C PRO A 256 9.48 -1.38 6.14
N HIS A 257 9.24 -1.62 4.85
CA HIS A 257 9.33 -2.96 4.28
C HIS A 257 10.79 -3.42 4.13
N ALA A 258 11.72 -2.51 3.82
CA ALA A 258 13.14 -2.83 3.70
C ALA A 258 13.73 -3.35 5.03
N PHE A 259 13.35 -2.76 6.16
CA PHE A 259 13.85 -3.19 7.48
C PHE A 259 13.41 -4.60 7.89
N ARG A 260 12.38 -5.17 7.29
CA ARG A 260 11.96 -6.55 7.56
C ARG A 260 12.78 -7.60 6.80
N HIS A 261 13.59 -7.18 5.85
CA HIS A 261 14.42 -8.04 5.02
C HIS A 261 15.89 -8.04 5.44
N LEU A 262 16.20 -7.30 6.50
CA LEU A 262 17.47 -7.40 7.23
C LEU A 262 17.52 -8.66 8.08
#